data_87015a956391c30a6cd5084a3ec860d0
#
_entry.id   87015a956391c30a6cd5084a3ec860d0
#
_cell.length_a   1.000
_cell.length_b   1.000
_cell.length_c   1.000
_cell.angle_alpha   90.00
_cell.angle_beta   90.00
_cell.angle_gamma   90.00
#
_symmetry.space_group_name_H-M   'P 1'
#
loop_
_entity.id
_entity.type
_entity.pdbx_description
1 polymer ?
#
loop_
_entity_poly.entity_id
_entity_poly.type
_entity_poly.pdbx_seq_one_letter_code
_entity_poly.pdbx_strand_id
1 'polypeptide(L)'
;MRKALLKIIDFFYTPFSRWLSLHTFRYIVSGGSTAATGIVVYYIAYNWILHQKDVHIDLPPLPGLITAPTAALAIESVITFFIGFMLNKYLIFTKSNLKGRIQLFRYGSVVVTNILLNYAMLKVLVEAFGFYPTISKIIITVFLAVFSYFSQKHFSFKVRK
;
A
#
# COMPACT_ATOMS: atom_id res chain seq x y z
N MET A 1 2.95 -18.14 -14.62
CA MET A 1 2.66 -16.74 -14.33
C MET A 1 3.76 -16.05 -13.49
N ARG A 2 4.10 -16.50 -12.25
CA ARG A 2 5.13 -15.85 -11.41
C ARG A 2 6.49 -15.69 -12.09
N LYS A 3 7.02 -16.73 -12.74
CA LYS A 3 8.32 -16.67 -13.44
C LYS A 3 8.31 -15.66 -14.59
N ALA A 4 7.19 -15.53 -15.30
CA ALA A 4 7.05 -14.56 -16.40
C ALA A 4 7.04 -13.11 -15.86
N LEU A 5 6.26 -12.84 -14.82
CA LEU A 5 6.23 -11.53 -14.17
C LEU A 5 7.61 -11.11 -13.64
N LEU A 6 8.30 -12.02 -12.96
CA LEU A 6 9.67 -11.76 -12.49
C LEU A 6 10.62 -11.47 -13.65
N LYS A 7 10.51 -12.20 -14.76
CA LYS A 7 11.34 -11.99 -15.95
C LYS A 7 11.12 -10.61 -16.57
N ILE A 8 9.87 -10.16 -16.62
CA ILE A 8 9.53 -8.82 -17.10
C ILE A 8 10.09 -7.74 -16.18
N ILE A 9 9.88 -7.86 -14.86
CA ILE A 9 10.40 -6.89 -13.89
C ILE A 9 11.91 -6.84 -13.92
N ASP A 10 12.58 -8.01 -13.95
CA ASP A 10 14.03 -8.11 -13.94
C ASP A 10 14.66 -7.59 -15.23
N PHE A 11 13.96 -7.63 -16.36
CA PHE A 11 14.39 -7.02 -17.61
C PHE A 11 14.60 -5.51 -17.46
N PHE A 12 13.72 -4.82 -16.75
CA PHE A 12 13.84 -3.38 -16.50
C PHE A 12 14.82 -3.04 -15.36
N TYR A 13 15.35 -4.03 -14.66
CA TYR A 13 16.29 -3.80 -13.56
C TYR A 13 17.68 -3.36 -14.02
N THR A 14 18.12 -3.78 -15.20
CA THR A 14 19.51 -3.57 -15.70
C THR A 14 20.03 -2.13 -15.52
N PRO A 15 19.29 -1.06 -15.92
CA PRO A 15 19.76 0.32 -15.76
C PRO A 15 19.83 0.77 -14.29
N PHE A 16 19.08 0.14 -13.39
CA PHE A 16 19.00 0.48 -11.96
C PHE A 16 19.92 -0.36 -11.08
N SER A 17 20.56 -1.39 -11.64
CA SER A 17 21.39 -2.35 -10.91
C SER A 17 22.57 -1.71 -10.16
N ARG A 18 23.03 -0.54 -10.61
CA ARG A 18 24.13 0.21 -9.98
C ARG A 18 23.72 0.88 -8.66
N TRP A 19 22.44 1.22 -8.49
CA TRP A 19 21.95 2.04 -7.38
C TRP A 19 20.99 1.30 -6.44
N LEU A 20 20.32 0.27 -6.95
CA LEU A 20 19.29 -0.46 -6.21
C LEU A 20 19.58 -1.96 -6.22
N SER A 21 19.34 -2.62 -5.08
CA SER A 21 19.30 -4.08 -5.06
C SER A 21 18.09 -4.59 -5.85
N LEU A 22 18.18 -5.75 -6.47
CA LEU A 22 17.07 -6.38 -7.20
C LEU A 22 15.82 -6.51 -6.33
N HIS A 23 16.00 -6.81 -5.05
CA HIS A 23 14.92 -6.93 -4.09
C HIS A 23 14.18 -5.59 -3.85
N THR A 24 14.95 -4.51 -3.68
CA THR A 24 14.41 -3.15 -3.52
C THR A 24 13.72 -2.69 -4.81
N PHE A 25 14.31 -2.95 -5.96
CA PHE A 25 13.70 -2.63 -7.25
C PHE A 25 12.34 -3.31 -7.43
N ARG A 26 12.27 -4.62 -7.17
CA ARG A 26 11.00 -5.37 -7.22
C ARG A 26 9.95 -4.79 -6.25
N TYR A 27 10.38 -4.34 -5.07
CA TYR A 27 9.49 -3.70 -4.10
C TYR A 27 8.92 -2.38 -4.63
N ILE A 28 9.76 -1.53 -5.22
CA ILE A 28 9.33 -0.25 -5.82
C ILE A 28 8.36 -0.48 -6.98
N VAL A 29 8.68 -1.41 -7.88
CA VAL A 29 7.80 -1.75 -9.01
C VAL A 29 6.47 -2.31 -8.53
N SER A 30 6.48 -3.18 -7.52
CA SER A 30 5.27 -3.74 -6.92
C SER A 30 4.40 -2.66 -6.26
N GLY A 31 5.02 -1.76 -5.49
CA GLY A 31 4.34 -0.62 -4.87
C GLY A 31 3.72 0.32 -5.90
N GLY A 32 4.48 0.67 -6.93
CA GLY A 32 3.99 1.50 -8.05
C GLY A 32 2.85 0.83 -8.83
N SER A 33 2.94 -0.46 -9.08
CA SER A 33 1.86 -1.23 -9.72
C SER A 33 0.59 -1.26 -8.85
N THR A 34 0.74 -1.42 -7.54
CA THR A 34 -0.40 -1.37 -6.61
C THR A 34 -1.06 0.01 -6.62
N ALA A 35 -0.28 1.09 -6.60
CA ALA A 35 -0.80 2.45 -6.67
C ALA A 35 -1.53 2.73 -7.99
N ALA A 36 -0.96 2.33 -9.13
CA ALA A 36 -1.61 2.45 -10.44
C ALA A 36 -2.93 1.67 -10.49
N THR A 37 -2.94 0.43 -9.96
CA THR A 37 -4.16 -0.37 -9.85
C THR A 37 -5.18 0.31 -8.96
N GLY A 38 -4.76 0.94 -7.86
CA GLY A 38 -5.63 1.70 -6.97
C GLY A 38 -6.38 2.81 -7.70
N ILE A 39 -5.67 3.60 -8.51
CA ILE A 39 -6.29 4.66 -9.31
C ILE A 39 -7.36 4.10 -10.25
N VAL A 40 -7.08 3.00 -10.95
CA VAL A 40 -8.03 2.36 -11.86
C VAL A 40 -9.24 1.83 -11.11
N VAL A 41 -9.01 1.13 -9.99
CA VAL A 41 -10.09 0.58 -9.15
C VAL A 41 -10.96 1.68 -8.58
N TYR A 42 -10.35 2.77 -8.07
CA TYR A 42 -11.09 3.93 -7.58
C TYR A 42 -11.98 4.54 -8.67
N TYR A 43 -11.43 4.73 -9.88
CA TYR A 43 -12.19 5.26 -11.01
C TYR A 43 -13.39 4.38 -11.36
N ILE A 44 -13.20 3.05 -11.42
CA ILE A 44 -14.26 2.08 -11.70
C ILE A 44 -15.30 2.12 -10.57
N ALA A 45 -14.86 2.08 -9.30
CA ALA A 45 -15.74 2.10 -8.15
C ALA A 45 -16.60 3.37 -8.11
N TYR A 46 -15.99 4.53 -8.33
CA TYR A 46 -16.68 5.82 -8.28
C TYR A 46 -17.68 6.00 -9.42
N ASN A 47 -17.27 5.70 -10.68
CA ASN A 47 -18.08 5.99 -11.85
C ASN A 47 -19.08 4.88 -12.19
N TRP A 48 -18.68 3.59 -12.07
CA TRP A 48 -19.45 2.46 -12.58
C TRP A 48 -20.16 1.65 -11.49
N ILE A 49 -19.58 1.55 -10.28
CA ILE A 49 -20.20 0.79 -9.19
C ILE A 49 -21.14 1.70 -8.41
N LEU A 50 -20.68 2.88 -7.99
CA LEU A 50 -21.44 3.81 -7.19
C LEU A 50 -22.26 4.80 -8.05
N HIS A 51 -21.98 4.89 -9.36
CA HIS A 51 -22.61 5.85 -10.26
C HIS A 51 -22.58 7.28 -9.73
N GLN A 52 -21.48 7.65 -9.02
CA GLN A 52 -21.29 8.95 -8.36
C GLN A 52 -22.36 9.30 -7.31
N LYS A 53 -23.11 8.30 -6.83
CA LYS A 53 -24.15 8.46 -5.82
C LYS A 53 -23.65 8.13 -4.44
N ASP A 54 -24.05 8.95 -3.48
CA ASP A 54 -23.74 8.71 -2.07
C ASP A 54 -24.46 7.47 -1.55
N VAL A 55 -23.83 6.78 -0.61
CA VAL A 55 -24.36 5.54 -0.02
C VAL A 55 -24.93 5.86 1.35
N HIS A 56 -26.23 5.57 1.54
CA HIS A 56 -26.88 5.63 2.84
C HIS A 56 -26.64 4.33 3.59
N ILE A 57 -26.15 4.44 4.81
CA ILE A 57 -25.96 3.29 5.69
C ILE A 57 -26.86 3.45 6.90
N ASP A 58 -27.87 2.58 6.98
CA ASP A 58 -28.80 2.50 8.10
C ASP A 58 -28.37 1.46 9.15
N LEU A 59 -27.06 1.43 9.49
CA LEU A 59 -26.52 0.51 10.49
C LEU A 59 -26.30 1.23 11.82
N PRO A 60 -27.08 0.94 12.87
CA PRO A 60 -26.75 1.41 14.23
C PRO A 60 -25.40 0.80 14.69
N PRO A 61 -24.48 1.55 15.30
CA PRO A 61 -24.56 2.93 15.79
C PRO A 61 -24.10 4.01 14.79
N LEU A 62 -23.92 3.70 13.53
CA LEU A 62 -23.41 4.59 12.48
C LEU A 62 -24.50 4.87 11.41
N PRO A 63 -25.60 5.55 11.74
CA PRO A 63 -26.47 6.08 10.71
C PRO A 63 -25.72 7.23 10.04
N GLY A 64 -25.46 7.12 8.76
CA GLY A 64 -24.70 8.14 8.09
C GLY A 64 -24.72 8.05 6.57
N LEU A 65 -24.56 9.20 5.98
CA LEU A 65 -24.30 9.35 4.56
C LEU A 65 -22.81 9.18 4.33
N ILE A 66 -22.42 8.14 3.59
CA ILE A 66 -21.05 8.02 3.09
C ILE A 66 -21.02 8.59 1.68
N THR A 67 -20.23 9.64 1.48
CA THR A 67 -20.08 10.25 0.16
C THR A 67 -19.49 9.25 -0.85
N ALA A 68 -19.92 9.34 -2.10
CA ALA A 68 -19.44 8.46 -3.17
C ALA A 68 -17.91 8.38 -3.29
N PRO A 69 -17.15 9.49 -3.17
CA PRO A 69 -15.68 9.43 -3.14
C PRO A 69 -15.13 8.60 -1.98
N THR A 70 -15.72 8.73 -0.78
CA THR A 70 -15.28 7.97 0.41
C THR A 70 -15.59 6.48 0.27
N ALA A 71 -16.75 6.14 -0.25
CA ALA A 71 -17.13 4.76 -0.52
C ALA A 71 -16.23 4.12 -1.59
N ALA A 72 -15.92 4.85 -2.67
CA ALA A 72 -14.99 4.42 -3.70
C ALA A 72 -13.57 4.19 -3.12
N LEU A 73 -13.10 5.08 -2.24
CA LEU A 73 -11.81 4.94 -1.55
C LEU A 73 -11.79 3.69 -0.65
N ALA A 74 -12.88 3.38 0.03
CA ALA A 74 -12.97 2.17 0.85
C ALA A 74 -12.86 0.89 0.00
N ILE A 75 -13.58 0.84 -1.13
CA ILE A 75 -13.51 -0.28 -2.08
C ILE A 75 -12.08 -0.43 -2.63
N GLU A 76 -11.48 0.66 -3.08
CA GLU A 76 -10.10 0.70 -3.60
C GLU A 76 -9.11 0.19 -2.53
N SER A 77 -9.22 0.69 -1.30
CA SER A 77 -8.31 0.31 -0.22
C SER A 77 -8.34 -1.18 0.12
N VAL A 78 -9.52 -1.79 0.11
CA VAL A 78 -9.66 -3.24 0.33
C VAL A 78 -9.00 -4.02 -0.80
N ILE A 79 -9.26 -3.66 -2.05
CA ILE A 79 -8.72 -4.37 -3.21
C ILE A 79 -7.20 -4.21 -3.28
N THR A 80 -6.68 -3.00 -3.11
CA THR A 80 -5.24 -2.73 -3.15
C THR A 80 -4.49 -3.34 -1.96
N PHE A 81 -5.13 -3.45 -0.80
CA PHE A 81 -4.58 -4.18 0.34
C PHE A 81 -4.28 -5.65 -0.02
N PHE A 82 -5.24 -6.34 -0.62
CA PHE A 82 -5.05 -7.74 -1.02
C PHE A 82 -4.06 -7.89 -2.18
N ILE A 83 -4.12 -7.01 -3.18
CA ILE A 83 -3.16 -7.01 -4.29
C ILE A 83 -1.75 -6.76 -3.76
N GLY A 84 -1.56 -5.75 -2.93
CA GLY A 84 -0.27 -5.44 -2.31
C GLY A 84 0.26 -6.60 -1.46
N PHE A 85 -0.59 -7.24 -0.67
CA PHE A 85 -0.21 -8.43 0.07
C PHE A 85 0.25 -9.57 -0.84
N MET A 86 -0.50 -9.86 -1.91
CA MET A 86 -0.16 -10.91 -2.87
C MET A 86 1.15 -10.63 -3.60
N LEU A 87 1.34 -9.40 -4.08
CA LEU A 87 2.58 -9.00 -4.74
C LEU A 87 3.79 -9.11 -3.78
N ASN A 88 3.65 -8.63 -2.55
CA ASN A 88 4.71 -8.75 -1.54
C ASN A 88 5.04 -10.22 -1.24
N LYS A 89 4.03 -11.05 -1.03
CA LYS A 89 4.21 -12.47 -0.70
C LYS A 89 4.82 -13.27 -1.85
N TYR A 90 4.33 -13.09 -3.07
CA TYR A 90 4.67 -13.96 -4.19
C TYR A 90 5.79 -13.41 -5.10
N LEU A 91 6.00 -12.09 -5.14
CA LEU A 91 7.05 -11.49 -5.96
C LEU A 91 8.30 -11.12 -5.15
N ILE A 92 8.13 -10.56 -3.96
CA ILE A 92 9.22 -9.91 -3.24
C ILE A 92 9.78 -10.83 -2.15
N PHE A 93 8.94 -11.17 -1.18
CA PHE A 93 9.35 -11.92 0.02
C PHE A 93 9.11 -13.43 -0.12
N THR A 94 9.53 -13.98 -1.24
CA THR A 94 9.28 -15.37 -1.62
C THR A 94 9.96 -16.43 -0.75
N LYS A 95 10.93 -16.02 0.07
CA LYS A 95 11.68 -16.89 0.99
C LYS A 95 11.03 -17.02 2.37
N SER A 96 9.94 -16.29 2.64
CA SER A 96 9.26 -16.36 3.92
C SER A 96 8.58 -17.72 4.12
N ASN A 97 8.86 -18.37 5.25
CA ASN A 97 8.32 -19.67 5.64
C ASN A 97 7.18 -19.55 6.68
N LEU A 98 6.68 -18.34 6.93
CA LEU A 98 5.56 -18.11 7.83
C LEU A 98 4.24 -18.57 7.20
N LYS A 99 3.30 -19.05 8.04
CA LYS A 99 1.93 -19.37 7.60
C LYS A 99 1.26 -18.12 7.01
N GLY A 100 0.54 -18.27 5.89
CA GLY A 100 -0.08 -17.16 5.17
C GLY A 100 -0.98 -16.26 6.02
N ARG A 101 -1.74 -16.83 6.98
CA ARG A 101 -2.58 -16.06 7.92
C ARG A 101 -1.74 -15.12 8.81
N ILE A 102 -0.58 -15.59 9.28
CA ILE A 102 0.34 -14.80 10.10
C ILE A 102 0.94 -13.69 9.25
N GLN A 103 1.31 -13.99 8.00
CA GLN A 103 1.82 -12.97 7.07
C GLN A 103 0.77 -11.87 6.82
N LEU A 104 -0.49 -12.28 6.56
CA LEU A 104 -1.58 -11.34 6.30
C LEU A 104 -1.86 -10.44 7.52
N PHE A 105 -1.95 -11.01 8.72
CA PHE A 105 -2.15 -10.24 9.95
C PHE A 105 -1.03 -9.24 10.18
N ARG A 106 0.23 -9.67 10.06
CA ARG A 106 1.39 -8.80 10.22
C ARG A 106 1.48 -7.72 9.14
N TYR A 107 1.12 -8.06 7.91
CA TYR A 107 1.04 -7.08 6.82
C TYR A 107 -0.03 -6.03 7.12
N GLY A 108 -1.21 -6.45 7.54
CA GLY A 108 -2.29 -5.56 7.97
C GLY A 108 -1.87 -4.63 9.12
N SER A 109 -1.17 -5.17 10.12
CA SER A 109 -0.62 -4.35 11.22
C SER A 109 0.35 -3.27 10.72
N VAL A 110 1.22 -3.60 9.75
CA VAL A 110 2.12 -2.60 9.14
C VAL A 110 1.32 -1.54 8.37
N VAL A 111 0.28 -1.92 7.65
CA VAL A 111 -0.59 -0.96 6.93
C VAL A 111 -1.27 0.00 7.90
N VAL A 112 -1.87 -0.52 8.98
CA VAL A 112 -2.49 0.32 10.03
C VAL A 112 -1.46 1.25 10.66
N THR A 113 -0.27 0.74 11.01
CA THR A 113 0.81 1.55 11.56
C THR A 113 1.22 2.66 10.60
N ASN A 114 1.32 2.39 9.29
CA ASN A 114 1.61 3.42 8.28
C ASN A 114 0.54 4.52 8.24
N ILE A 115 -0.74 4.18 8.36
CA ILE A 115 -1.83 5.16 8.40
C ILE A 115 -1.69 6.07 9.62
N LEU A 116 -1.46 5.49 10.80
CA LEU A 116 -1.29 6.24 12.04
C LEU A 116 -0.05 7.13 12.01
N LEU A 117 1.09 6.61 11.54
CA LEU A 117 2.32 7.37 11.39
C LEU A 117 2.16 8.51 10.37
N ASN A 118 1.49 8.27 9.24
CA ASN A 118 1.22 9.30 8.23
C ASN A 118 0.45 10.46 8.85
N TYR A 119 -0.64 10.16 9.57
CA TYR A 119 -1.44 11.16 10.24
C TYR A 119 -0.64 11.95 11.29
N ALA A 120 0.05 11.24 12.20
CA ALA A 120 0.82 11.85 13.26
C ALA A 120 1.97 12.73 12.72
N MET A 121 2.72 12.23 11.75
CA MET A 121 3.82 12.98 11.14
C MET A 121 3.32 14.20 10.37
N LEU A 122 2.19 14.07 9.64
CA LEU A 122 1.62 15.21 8.92
C LEU A 122 1.22 16.32 9.89
N LYS A 123 0.56 15.95 10.99
CA LYS A 123 0.17 16.89 12.05
C LYS A 123 1.41 17.59 12.64
N VAL A 124 2.44 16.85 12.99
CA VAL A 124 3.68 17.40 13.56
C VAL A 124 4.38 18.33 12.57
N LEU A 125 4.58 17.92 11.31
CA LEU A 125 5.30 18.73 10.34
C LEU A 125 4.53 20.00 9.92
N VAL A 126 3.21 19.91 9.78
CA VAL A 126 2.40 21.05 9.34
C VAL A 126 2.02 21.94 10.52
N GLU A 127 1.50 21.38 11.62
CA GLU A 127 0.97 22.17 12.72
C GLU A 127 2.05 22.66 13.70
N ALA A 128 3.07 21.81 14.02
CA ALA A 128 4.10 22.18 14.97
C ALA A 128 5.31 22.87 14.32
N PHE A 129 5.73 22.42 13.13
CA PHE A 129 6.88 23.00 12.43
C PHE A 129 6.51 23.99 11.31
N GLY A 130 5.24 24.15 10.98
CA GLY A 130 4.77 25.09 9.96
C GLY A 130 5.21 24.76 8.53
N PHE A 131 5.57 23.51 8.25
CA PHE A 131 5.99 23.09 6.92
C PHE A 131 4.81 23.12 5.94
N TYR A 132 5.10 23.48 4.69
CA TYR A 132 4.09 23.45 3.64
C TYR A 132 3.54 22.02 3.46
N PRO A 133 2.20 21.78 3.46
CA PRO A 133 1.59 20.47 3.49
C PRO A 133 2.09 19.51 2.41
N THR A 134 2.27 19.99 1.16
CA THR A 134 2.76 19.14 0.05
C THR A 134 4.19 18.66 0.28
N ILE A 135 5.07 19.53 0.80
CA ILE A 135 6.47 19.16 1.10
C ILE A 135 6.49 18.15 2.24
N SER A 136 5.71 18.39 3.30
CA SER A 136 5.53 17.44 4.40
C SER A 136 5.07 16.08 3.90
N LYS A 137 4.09 16.05 2.98
CA LYS A 137 3.58 14.82 2.40
C LYS A 137 4.63 14.04 1.62
N ILE A 138 5.48 14.71 0.85
CA ILE A 138 6.58 14.08 0.10
C ILE A 138 7.57 13.42 1.08
N ILE A 139 8.02 14.16 2.10
CA ILE A 139 8.95 13.67 3.12
C ILE A 139 8.38 12.43 3.83
N ILE A 140 7.11 12.52 4.28
CA ILE A 140 6.42 11.42 4.95
C ILE A 140 6.29 10.21 4.04
N THR A 141 5.94 10.42 2.77
CA THR A 141 5.78 9.32 1.81
C THR A 141 7.09 8.54 1.63
N VAL A 142 8.23 9.23 1.48
CA VAL A 142 9.54 8.59 1.38
C VAL A 142 9.88 7.85 2.67
N PHE A 143 9.68 8.47 3.83
CA PHE A 143 9.91 7.85 5.13
C PHE A 143 9.07 6.57 5.31
N LEU A 144 7.76 6.65 5.04
CA LEU A 144 6.86 5.51 5.16
C LEU A 144 7.15 4.39 4.16
N ALA A 145 7.63 4.71 2.96
CA ALA A 145 8.06 3.70 2.00
C ALA A 145 9.26 2.90 2.53
N VAL A 146 10.25 3.58 3.10
CA VAL A 146 11.42 2.95 3.74
C VAL A 146 11.00 2.14 4.96
N PHE A 147 10.21 2.73 5.86
CA PHE A 147 9.68 2.06 7.05
C PHE A 147 8.89 0.81 6.68
N SER A 148 8.00 0.91 5.70
CA SER A 148 7.16 -0.19 5.21
C SER A 148 8.02 -1.33 4.64
N TYR A 149 9.06 -0.99 3.86
CA TYR A 149 9.99 -1.98 3.33
C TYR A 149 10.68 -2.79 4.43
N PHE A 150 11.26 -2.11 5.43
CA PHE A 150 11.96 -2.78 6.52
C PHE A 150 11.00 -3.58 7.42
N SER A 151 9.84 -3.02 7.74
CA SER A 151 8.81 -3.69 8.54
C SER A 151 8.28 -4.93 7.84
N GLN A 152 8.03 -4.86 6.55
CA GLN A 152 7.58 -6.03 5.78
C GLN A 152 8.67 -7.09 5.69
N LYS A 153 9.92 -6.71 5.45
CA LYS A 153 11.06 -7.62 5.36
C LYS A 153 11.33 -8.37 6.68
N HIS A 154 11.32 -7.67 7.81
CA HIS A 154 11.75 -8.22 9.10
C HIS A 154 10.60 -8.71 9.98
N PHE A 155 9.38 -8.22 9.75
CA PHE A 155 8.21 -8.56 10.56
C PHE A 155 7.19 -9.37 9.77
N SER A 156 6.63 -8.83 8.67
CA SER A 156 5.52 -9.47 7.96
C SER A 156 5.93 -10.75 7.24
N PHE A 157 7.09 -10.73 6.60
CA PHE A 157 7.59 -11.82 5.75
C PHE A 157 8.94 -12.36 6.21
N LYS A 158 9.17 -12.33 7.52
CA LYS A 158 10.40 -12.84 8.12
C LYS A 158 10.63 -14.30 7.76
N VAL A 159 11.87 -14.66 7.43
CA VAL A 159 12.33 -16.04 7.33
C VAL A 159 12.64 -16.54 8.74
N ARG A 160 11.96 -17.56 9.20
CA ARG A 160 12.34 -18.27 10.44
C ARG A 160 13.50 -19.22 10.12
N LYS A 161 14.60 -19.07 10.84
CA LYS A 161 15.67 -20.08 10.89
C LYS A 161 15.22 -21.26 11.72
#